data_30c7a1b3f62a320c7c6de2da9ff4aca1
#
_entry.id   30c7a1b3f62a320c7c6de2da9ff4aca1
#
_cell.length_a   1.000
_cell.length_b   1.000
_cell.length_c   1.000
_cell.angle_alpha   90.00
_cell.angle_beta   90.00
_cell.angle_gamma   90.00
#
_symmetry.space_group_name_H-M   'P 1'
#
loop_
_entity.id
_entity.type
_entity.pdbx_description
1 polymer ?
#
loop_
_entity_poly.entity_id
_entity_poly.type
_entity_poly.pdbx_seq_one_letter_code
_entity_poly.pdbx_strand_id
1 'polypeptide(L)'
;STQGYSSAASDVYKRQGWANVCCTPFTLYKHYAHEGGISTPCIISWGNHVKNKGGLNHQPAQFSDIMSTCVELAGATYPKEYQGRAILPTAGQSILPIVKGKKMPERYIYAEHEGNRMVRKGDWKLVSANFKGDEWELYNIKEDRTEQHNLIGKYPEMAKELETAYFEWADKSDVLYFQKMWNTYNKNRRKDFKEYKTR
;
A
#
# COMPACT_ATOMS: atom_id res chain seq x y z
N SER A 1 -19.52 25.74 19.47
CA SER A 1 -20.00 24.47 18.90
C SER A 1 -18.93 23.91 17.96
N THR A 2 -18.15 22.98 18.46
CA THR A 2 -17.08 22.25 17.77
C THR A 2 -17.64 21.08 16.95
N GLN A 3 -18.42 21.37 15.93
CA GLN A 3 -19.05 20.38 15.05
C GLN A 3 -18.49 20.42 13.62
N GLY A 4 -17.18 20.53 13.47
CA GLY A 4 -16.57 20.64 12.14
C GLY A 4 -15.53 19.57 11.77
N TYR A 5 -15.26 18.65 12.64
CA TYR A 5 -14.41 17.49 12.26
C TYR A 5 -15.32 16.34 11.90
N SER A 6 -15.21 15.88 10.65
CA SER A 6 -15.94 14.71 10.22
C SER A 6 -15.75 13.62 11.30
N SER A 7 -16.83 12.97 11.68
CA SER A 7 -16.85 11.90 12.67
C SER A 7 -15.75 10.85 12.42
N ALA A 8 -15.37 10.65 11.17
CA ALA A 8 -14.29 9.76 10.76
C ALA A 8 -12.91 10.17 11.30
N ALA A 9 -12.54 11.45 11.31
CA ALA A 9 -11.22 11.87 11.82
C ALA A 9 -11.16 11.83 13.35
N SER A 10 -12.25 12.24 14.05
CA SER A 10 -12.32 12.12 15.51
C SER A 10 -12.45 10.65 15.96
N ASP A 11 -13.10 9.81 15.18
CA ASP A 11 -13.20 8.39 15.43
C ASP A 11 -11.86 7.65 15.28
N VAL A 12 -10.99 8.09 14.37
CA VAL A 12 -9.64 7.52 14.23
C VAL A 12 -8.81 7.76 15.49
N TYR A 13 -8.82 8.95 16.05
CA TYR A 13 -8.04 9.26 17.26
C TYR A 13 -8.62 8.66 18.54
N LYS A 14 -9.95 8.62 18.66
CA LYS A 14 -10.63 8.12 19.88
C LYS A 14 -10.85 6.61 19.86
N ARG A 15 -10.69 5.95 18.70
CA ARG A 15 -11.00 4.51 18.53
C ARG A 15 -9.83 3.69 17.99
N GLN A 16 -8.59 4.15 18.18
CA GLN A 16 -7.38 3.39 17.75
C GLN A 16 -7.36 1.96 18.32
N GLY A 17 -7.78 1.79 19.56
CA GLY A 17 -7.92 0.46 20.16
C GLY A 17 -8.90 -0.44 19.38
N TRP A 18 -10.06 0.08 19.00
CA TRP A 18 -11.05 -0.65 18.20
C TRP A 18 -10.58 -0.92 16.77
N ALA A 19 -9.84 0.01 16.15
CA ALA A 19 -9.24 -0.21 14.85
C ALA A 19 -8.25 -1.38 14.86
N ASN A 20 -7.41 -1.47 15.91
CA ASN A 20 -6.53 -2.62 16.11
C ASN A 20 -7.32 -3.92 16.30
N VAL A 21 -8.35 -3.90 17.13
CA VAL A 21 -9.21 -5.09 17.37
C VAL A 21 -9.83 -5.58 16.07
N CYS A 22 -10.32 -4.68 15.22
CA CYS A 22 -10.93 -5.06 13.93
C CYS A 22 -9.90 -5.62 12.92
N CYS A 23 -8.62 -5.31 13.08
CA CYS A 23 -7.55 -5.81 12.21
C CYS A 23 -6.83 -7.05 12.78
N THR A 24 -7.20 -7.49 14.00
CA THR A 24 -6.62 -8.67 14.62
C THR A 24 -6.79 -9.92 13.72
N PRO A 25 -5.77 -10.77 13.56
CA PRO A 25 -4.49 -10.78 14.31
C PRO A 25 -3.35 -9.96 13.71
N PHE A 26 -3.60 -9.15 12.69
CA PHE A 26 -2.58 -8.40 11.97
C PHE A 26 -2.09 -7.19 12.75
N THR A 27 -0.82 -6.84 12.52
CA THR A 27 -0.18 -5.68 13.13
C THR A 27 -0.72 -4.37 12.54
N LEU A 28 -1.05 -3.43 13.43
CA LEU A 28 -1.55 -2.09 13.11
C LEU A 28 -2.90 -2.10 12.35
N TYR A 29 -3.22 -1.01 11.68
CA TYR A 29 -4.51 -0.78 11.01
C TYR A 29 -4.35 0.21 9.85
N LYS A 30 -5.44 0.63 9.21
CA LYS A 30 -5.44 1.61 8.11
C LYS A 30 -4.49 2.77 8.43
N HIS A 31 -3.83 3.34 7.45
CA HIS A 31 -2.80 4.35 7.50
C HIS A 31 -1.38 3.78 7.53
N TYR A 32 -1.18 2.60 8.12
CA TYR A 32 0.12 1.93 8.16
C TYR A 32 0.29 0.94 7.01
N ALA A 33 1.55 0.68 6.65
CA ALA A 33 1.90 -0.28 5.61
C ALA A 33 2.11 -1.72 6.12
N HIS A 34 1.89 -1.95 7.42
CA HIS A 34 1.83 -3.28 8.03
C HIS A 34 0.57 -4.04 7.59
N GLU A 35 0.55 -5.36 7.77
CA GLU A 35 -0.54 -6.22 7.27
C GLU A 35 -1.93 -5.77 7.73
N GLY A 36 -2.09 -5.27 8.96
CA GLY A 36 -3.37 -4.74 9.44
C GLY A 36 -3.86 -3.50 8.69
N GLY A 37 -2.96 -2.77 8.03
CA GLY A 37 -3.30 -1.59 7.24
C GLY A 37 -3.53 -1.85 5.76
N ILE A 38 -2.93 -2.91 5.21
CA ILE A 38 -2.91 -3.15 3.75
C ILE A 38 -3.49 -4.49 3.30
N SER A 39 -3.61 -5.48 4.19
CA SER A 39 -4.08 -6.83 3.83
C SER A 39 -5.60 -6.88 3.73
N THR A 40 -6.15 -6.16 2.75
CA THR A 40 -7.60 -6.12 2.48
C THR A 40 -8.00 -7.33 1.64
N PRO A 41 -9.05 -8.08 2.02
CA PRO A 41 -9.55 -9.18 1.22
C PRO A 41 -10.16 -8.69 -0.09
N CYS A 42 -9.96 -9.46 -1.16
CA CYS A 42 -10.58 -9.24 -2.46
C CYS A 42 -11.44 -10.46 -2.82
N ILE A 43 -12.70 -10.23 -3.20
CA ILE A 43 -13.61 -11.29 -3.64
C ILE A 43 -13.85 -11.15 -5.14
N ILE A 44 -13.60 -12.22 -5.88
CA ILE A 44 -13.83 -12.27 -7.32
C ILE A 44 -14.91 -13.32 -7.61
N SER A 45 -15.98 -12.87 -8.25
CA SER A 45 -17.05 -13.74 -8.73
C SER A 45 -17.21 -13.56 -10.25
N TRP A 46 -17.00 -14.64 -10.99
CA TRP A 46 -17.10 -14.62 -12.44
C TRP A 46 -17.54 -15.99 -12.99
N GLY A 47 -18.66 -16.44 -12.55
CA GLY A 47 -19.34 -17.64 -13.05
C GLY A 47 -18.39 -18.85 -13.23
N ASN A 48 -18.36 -19.40 -14.45
CA ASN A 48 -17.54 -20.57 -14.77
C ASN A 48 -16.07 -20.25 -15.11
N HIS A 49 -15.70 -18.98 -15.12
CA HIS A 49 -14.34 -18.57 -15.45
C HIS A 49 -13.38 -18.65 -14.24
N VAL A 50 -13.89 -18.65 -13.00
CA VAL A 50 -13.10 -18.87 -11.80
C VAL A 50 -12.88 -20.37 -11.62
N LYS A 51 -11.62 -20.81 -11.62
CA LYS A 51 -11.26 -22.23 -11.49
C LYS A 51 -11.47 -22.78 -10.08
N ASN A 52 -11.10 -22.02 -9.06
CA ASN A 52 -11.18 -22.42 -7.65
C ASN A 52 -12.37 -21.73 -6.98
N LYS A 53 -13.59 -22.16 -7.28
CA LYS A 53 -14.83 -21.61 -6.73
C LYS A 53 -14.89 -21.86 -5.22
N GLY A 54 -15.11 -20.80 -4.43
CA GLY A 54 -15.14 -20.85 -2.97
C GLY A 54 -13.80 -21.07 -2.30
N GLY A 55 -12.71 -21.13 -3.08
CA GLY A 55 -11.37 -21.30 -2.54
C GLY A 55 -10.70 -19.98 -2.16
N LEU A 56 -9.66 -20.07 -1.33
CA LEU A 56 -8.80 -18.98 -0.95
C LEU A 56 -7.53 -18.97 -1.79
N ASN A 57 -7.05 -17.77 -2.11
CA ASN A 57 -5.75 -17.56 -2.75
C ASN A 57 -4.98 -16.47 -1.99
N HIS A 58 -3.75 -16.78 -1.60
CA HIS A 58 -2.92 -15.87 -0.79
C HIS A 58 -1.87 -15.10 -1.61
N GLN A 59 -1.94 -15.17 -2.93
CA GLN A 59 -1.05 -14.38 -3.77
C GLN A 59 -1.40 -12.89 -3.65
N PRO A 60 -0.41 -12.02 -3.45
CA PRO A 60 -0.66 -10.60 -3.27
C PRO A 60 -1.09 -9.93 -4.58
N ALA A 61 -2.06 -9.01 -4.48
CA ALA A 61 -2.50 -8.16 -5.56
C ALA A 61 -2.56 -6.69 -5.06
N GLN A 62 -2.63 -5.75 -6.00
CA GLN A 62 -2.76 -4.32 -5.73
C GLN A 62 -3.95 -3.73 -6.49
N PHE A 63 -4.44 -2.58 -6.08
CA PHE A 63 -5.51 -1.88 -6.79
C PHE A 63 -5.17 -1.57 -8.25
N SER A 64 -3.91 -1.26 -8.54
CA SER A 64 -3.43 -1.03 -9.91
C SER A 64 -3.62 -2.25 -10.84
N ASP A 65 -3.67 -3.46 -10.28
CA ASP A 65 -3.87 -4.70 -11.03
C ASP A 65 -5.28 -4.80 -11.63
N ILE A 66 -6.26 -4.15 -11.00
CA ILE A 66 -7.66 -4.16 -11.47
C ILE A 66 -7.75 -3.57 -12.87
N MET A 67 -7.13 -2.40 -13.11
CA MET A 67 -7.14 -1.76 -14.43
C MET A 67 -6.47 -2.66 -15.49
N SER A 68 -5.29 -3.19 -15.17
CA SER A 68 -4.57 -4.10 -16.08
C SER A 68 -5.38 -5.36 -16.41
N THR A 69 -6.12 -5.87 -15.43
CA THR A 69 -7.02 -7.03 -15.62
C THR A 69 -8.20 -6.68 -16.51
N CYS A 70 -8.82 -5.51 -16.31
CA CYS A 70 -9.95 -5.06 -17.16
C CYS A 70 -9.49 -4.85 -18.61
N VAL A 71 -8.31 -4.27 -18.82
CA VAL A 71 -7.74 -4.07 -20.18
C VAL A 71 -7.52 -5.42 -20.86
N GLU A 72 -6.92 -6.41 -20.18
CA GLU A 72 -6.71 -7.73 -20.73
C GLU A 72 -8.04 -8.44 -21.02
N LEU A 73 -9.02 -8.36 -20.14
CA LEU A 73 -10.36 -8.95 -20.32
C LEU A 73 -11.10 -8.37 -21.51
N ALA A 74 -10.94 -7.08 -21.74
CA ALA A 74 -11.55 -6.39 -22.88
C ALA A 74 -10.83 -6.67 -24.21
N GLY A 75 -9.70 -7.37 -24.20
CA GLY A 75 -8.85 -7.52 -25.38
C GLY A 75 -8.32 -6.19 -25.90
N ALA A 76 -8.28 -5.17 -25.03
CA ALA A 76 -7.88 -3.80 -25.38
C ALA A 76 -6.38 -3.60 -25.19
N THR A 77 -5.84 -2.60 -25.86
CA THR A 77 -4.48 -2.11 -25.62
C THR A 77 -4.55 -0.81 -24.82
N TYR A 78 -3.83 -0.75 -23.70
CA TYR A 78 -3.75 0.49 -22.93
C TYR A 78 -3.02 1.55 -23.75
N PRO A 79 -3.63 2.73 -23.99
CA PRO A 79 -3.06 3.73 -24.89
C PRO A 79 -1.78 4.36 -24.29
N LYS A 80 -0.85 4.73 -25.15
CA LYS A 80 0.36 5.48 -24.77
C LYS A 80 0.13 6.99 -24.78
N GLU A 81 -0.96 7.42 -25.42
CA GLU A 81 -1.30 8.83 -25.63
C GLU A 81 -2.81 9.01 -25.58
N TYR A 82 -3.25 10.13 -25.07
CA TYR A 82 -4.66 10.57 -25.12
C TYR A 82 -4.73 12.07 -25.42
N GLN A 83 -5.46 12.44 -26.48
CA GLN A 83 -5.62 13.83 -26.94
C GLN A 83 -4.28 14.57 -27.14
N GLY A 84 -3.30 13.92 -27.78
CA GLY A 84 -1.97 14.49 -28.04
C GLY A 84 -1.04 14.60 -26.83
N ARG A 85 -1.40 13.98 -25.70
CA ARG A 85 -0.58 13.97 -24.47
C ARG A 85 -0.18 12.54 -24.13
N ALA A 86 1.11 12.34 -23.87
CA ALA A 86 1.61 11.08 -23.34
C ALA A 86 0.96 10.77 -21.97
N ILE A 87 0.57 9.52 -21.77
CA ILE A 87 0.02 9.04 -20.52
C ILE A 87 0.93 7.99 -19.89
N LEU A 88 0.91 7.93 -18.56
CA LEU A 88 1.70 6.95 -17.85
C LEU A 88 1.15 5.54 -18.11
N PRO A 89 2.03 4.53 -18.28
CA PRO A 89 1.60 3.14 -18.40
C PRO A 89 0.90 2.67 -17.11
N THR A 90 0.10 1.60 -17.20
CA THR A 90 -0.46 0.97 -16.01
C THR A 90 0.66 0.42 -15.14
N ALA A 91 0.63 0.73 -13.84
CA ALA A 91 1.61 0.20 -12.89
C ALA A 91 1.32 -1.25 -12.46
N GLY A 92 0.09 -1.73 -12.69
CA GLY A 92 -0.36 -3.06 -12.27
C GLY A 92 -0.09 -4.16 -13.29
N GLN A 93 -0.30 -5.39 -12.86
CA GLN A 93 -0.29 -6.59 -13.68
C GLN A 93 -1.66 -7.27 -13.61
N SER A 94 -2.11 -7.87 -14.72
CA SER A 94 -3.37 -8.61 -14.69
C SER A 94 -3.36 -9.78 -13.72
N ILE A 95 -4.39 -9.90 -12.91
CA ILE A 95 -4.59 -11.03 -11.97
C ILE A 95 -5.37 -12.19 -12.60
N LEU A 96 -5.61 -12.20 -13.90
CA LEU A 96 -6.24 -13.33 -14.59
C LEU A 96 -5.55 -14.67 -14.35
N PRO A 97 -4.22 -14.77 -14.23
CA PRO A 97 -3.59 -16.03 -13.83
C PRO A 97 -4.14 -16.57 -12.51
N ILE A 98 -4.34 -15.72 -11.48
CA ILE A 98 -4.94 -16.11 -10.19
C ILE A 98 -6.36 -16.65 -10.40
N VAL A 99 -7.19 -15.94 -11.14
CA VAL A 99 -8.56 -16.36 -11.47
C VAL A 99 -8.59 -17.70 -12.17
N LYS A 100 -7.60 -17.98 -13.02
CA LYS A 100 -7.42 -19.24 -13.75
C LYS A 100 -6.68 -20.32 -12.92
N GLY A 101 -6.46 -20.10 -11.62
CA GLY A 101 -5.78 -21.06 -10.73
C GLY A 101 -4.28 -21.19 -10.96
N LYS A 102 -3.64 -20.21 -11.56
CA LYS A 102 -2.20 -20.17 -11.85
C LYS A 102 -1.47 -19.25 -10.86
N LYS A 103 -0.14 -19.41 -10.80
CA LYS A 103 0.72 -18.47 -10.06
C LYS A 103 0.99 -17.22 -10.89
N MET A 104 1.03 -16.07 -10.20
CA MET A 104 1.58 -14.83 -10.75
C MET A 104 3.11 -14.91 -10.80
N PRO A 105 3.76 -14.23 -11.75
CA PRO A 105 5.19 -13.96 -11.67
C PRO A 105 5.54 -13.24 -10.37
N GLU A 106 6.69 -13.55 -9.81
CA GLU A 106 7.21 -12.80 -8.66
C GLU A 106 7.49 -11.36 -9.07
N ARG A 107 7.12 -10.42 -8.22
CA ARG A 107 7.32 -8.99 -8.48
C ARG A 107 7.52 -8.23 -7.19
N TYR A 108 8.04 -7.04 -7.30
CA TYR A 108 8.01 -6.08 -6.21
C TYR A 108 6.62 -5.45 -6.10
N ILE A 109 6.16 -5.29 -4.88
CA ILE A 109 4.94 -4.58 -4.50
C ILE A 109 5.33 -3.48 -3.53
N TYR A 110 4.89 -2.27 -3.81
CA TYR A 110 5.26 -1.09 -3.03
C TYR A 110 4.02 -0.41 -2.48
N ALA A 111 4.15 0.20 -1.30
CA ALA A 111 3.18 1.13 -0.78
C ALA A 111 3.88 2.23 0.01
N GLU A 112 3.30 3.42 -0.06
CA GLU A 112 3.67 4.58 0.73
C GLU A 112 2.41 5.35 1.10
N HIS A 113 2.30 5.79 2.34
CA HIS A 113 1.24 6.66 2.82
C HIS A 113 1.71 7.47 4.03
N GLU A 114 1.92 8.75 3.84
CA GLU A 114 2.36 9.69 4.89
C GLU A 114 3.60 9.20 5.67
N GLY A 115 4.59 8.66 4.95
CA GLY A 115 5.84 8.15 5.51
C GLY A 115 5.76 6.71 6.02
N ASN A 116 4.58 6.11 6.05
CA ASN A 116 4.45 4.68 6.28
C ASN A 116 4.69 3.97 4.95
N ARG A 117 5.68 3.13 4.89
CA ARG A 117 6.21 2.62 3.63
C ARG A 117 6.51 1.13 3.68
N MET A 118 6.39 0.46 2.56
CA MET A 118 6.79 -0.94 2.45
C MET A 118 7.21 -1.31 1.02
N VAL A 119 7.99 -2.36 0.96
CA VAL A 119 8.26 -3.13 -0.25
C VAL A 119 8.16 -4.61 0.07
N ARG A 120 7.54 -5.36 -0.84
CA ARG A 120 7.41 -6.81 -0.75
C ARG A 120 7.91 -7.46 -2.03
N LYS A 121 8.66 -8.55 -1.89
CA LYS A 121 9.05 -9.45 -2.97
C LYS A 121 8.85 -10.89 -2.51
N GLY A 122 7.94 -11.59 -3.18
CA GLY A 122 7.57 -12.94 -2.76
C GLY A 122 7.08 -12.99 -1.31
N ASP A 123 7.76 -13.79 -0.49
CA ASP A 123 7.44 -13.96 0.92
C ASP A 123 8.10 -12.92 1.83
N TRP A 124 9.04 -12.12 1.34
CA TRP A 124 9.76 -11.12 2.11
C TRP A 124 9.12 -9.73 2.01
N LYS A 125 8.97 -9.08 3.13
CA LYS A 125 8.44 -7.73 3.26
C LYS A 125 9.31 -6.88 4.16
N LEU A 126 9.74 -5.74 3.64
CA LEU A 126 10.40 -4.68 4.40
C LEU A 126 9.38 -3.56 4.61
N VAL A 127 9.18 -3.15 5.85
CA VAL A 127 8.15 -2.17 6.22
C VAL A 127 8.71 -1.18 7.24
N SER A 128 8.22 0.05 7.20
CA SER A 128 8.59 1.10 8.16
C SER A 128 7.36 1.92 8.53
N ALA A 129 7.19 2.22 9.80
CA ALA A 129 6.15 3.11 10.31
C ALA A 129 6.76 4.46 10.67
N ASN A 130 6.16 5.55 10.20
CA ASN A 130 6.66 6.92 10.41
C ASN A 130 6.82 7.31 11.88
N PHE A 131 6.00 6.74 12.78
CA PHE A 131 6.09 7.01 14.22
C PHE A 131 7.26 6.29 14.92
N LYS A 132 7.90 5.32 14.25
CA LYS A 132 9.08 4.59 14.75
C LYS A 132 10.40 5.22 14.28
N GLY A 133 10.40 6.46 13.79
CA GLY A 133 11.62 7.16 13.38
C GLY A 133 12.23 6.67 12.09
N ASP A 134 11.40 6.18 11.17
CA ASP A 134 11.80 5.66 9.86
C ASP A 134 12.64 4.36 9.90
N GLU A 135 12.68 3.66 11.01
CA GLU A 135 13.36 2.37 11.12
C GLU A 135 12.66 1.31 10.25
N TRP A 136 13.46 0.50 9.57
CA TRP A 136 12.97 -0.62 8.79
C TRP A 136 12.83 -1.88 9.64
N GLU A 137 11.79 -2.64 9.35
CA GLU A 137 11.49 -3.95 9.91
C GLU A 137 11.36 -4.96 8.76
N LEU A 138 11.99 -6.13 8.88
CA LEU A 138 11.94 -7.18 7.87
C LEU A 138 11.16 -8.39 8.36
N TYR A 139 10.21 -8.86 7.56
CA TYR A 139 9.36 -10.00 7.90
C TYR A 139 9.30 -11.03 6.75
N ASN A 140 9.17 -12.30 7.12
CA ASN A 140 8.75 -13.35 6.19
C ASN A 140 7.25 -13.56 6.35
N ILE A 141 6.45 -13.00 5.45
CA ILE A 141 4.98 -12.97 5.54
C ILE A 141 4.35 -14.37 5.40
N LYS A 142 5.05 -15.33 4.81
CA LYS A 142 4.57 -16.70 4.73
C LYS A 142 4.60 -17.40 6.10
N GLU A 143 5.65 -17.17 6.87
CA GLU A 143 5.88 -17.80 8.19
C GLU A 143 5.32 -16.94 9.32
N ASP A 144 5.35 -15.61 9.17
CA ASP A 144 4.92 -14.63 10.16
C ASP A 144 4.04 -13.55 9.53
N ARG A 145 2.81 -13.92 9.19
CA ARG A 145 1.84 -12.99 8.59
C ARG A 145 1.36 -11.91 9.55
N THR A 146 1.61 -12.07 10.83
CA THR A 146 1.23 -11.12 11.88
C THR A 146 2.35 -10.14 12.23
N GLU A 147 3.51 -10.24 11.58
CA GLU A 147 4.65 -9.33 11.71
C GLU A 147 5.11 -9.17 13.18
N GLN A 148 5.33 -10.31 13.86
CA GLN A 148 5.74 -10.34 15.27
C GLN A 148 7.25 -10.47 15.43
N HIS A 149 7.96 -11.02 14.45
CA HIS A 149 9.38 -11.37 14.55
C HIS A 149 10.19 -10.60 13.51
N ASN A 150 10.74 -9.46 13.90
CA ASN A 150 11.60 -8.67 13.03
C ASN A 150 12.92 -9.41 12.75
N LEU A 151 13.15 -9.73 11.49
CA LEU A 151 14.29 -10.52 11.00
C LEU A 151 15.42 -9.66 10.41
N ILE A 152 15.36 -8.34 10.51
CA ILE A 152 16.32 -7.44 9.86
C ILE A 152 17.75 -7.71 10.30
N GLY A 153 17.98 -7.99 11.56
CA GLY A 153 19.32 -8.35 12.09
C GLY A 153 19.81 -9.72 11.63
N LYS A 154 18.91 -10.63 11.25
CA LYS A 154 19.26 -11.97 10.77
C LYS A 154 19.52 -12.02 9.25
N TYR A 155 18.86 -11.17 8.48
CA TYR A 155 18.95 -11.14 7.02
C TYR A 155 19.23 -9.72 6.48
N PRO A 156 20.38 -9.11 6.85
CA PRO A 156 20.69 -7.72 6.49
C PRO A 156 20.80 -7.51 4.97
N GLU A 157 21.30 -8.50 4.22
CA GLU A 157 21.44 -8.41 2.76
C GLU A 157 20.07 -8.36 2.07
N MET A 158 19.11 -9.16 2.54
CA MET A 158 17.72 -9.11 2.04
C MET A 158 17.07 -7.76 2.34
N ALA A 159 17.27 -7.24 3.54
CA ALA A 159 16.76 -5.92 3.92
C ALA A 159 17.33 -4.83 3.02
N LYS A 160 18.64 -4.87 2.76
CA LYS A 160 19.32 -3.92 1.87
C LYS A 160 18.84 -4.01 0.41
N GLU A 161 18.63 -5.23 -0.11
CA GLU A 161 18.06 -5.42 -1.45
C GLU A 161 16.70 -4.76 -1.56
N LEU A 162 15.81 -5.05 -0.61
CA LEU A 162 14.46 -4.51 -0.60
C LEU A 162 14.44 -3.00 -0.38
N GLU A 163 15.27 -2.48 0.50
CA GLU A 163 15.42 -1.04 0.73
C GLU A 163 15.87 -0.32 -0.55
N THR A 164 16.86 -0.86 -1.23
CA THR A 164 17.34 -0.30 -2.52
C THR A 164 16.22 -0.27 -3.54
N ALA A 165 15.48 -1.37 -3.69
CA ALA A 165 14.34 -1.46 -4.61
C ALA A 165 13.23 -0.46 -4.25
N TYR A 166 12.97 -0.23 -2.95
CA TYR A 166 12.01 0.77 -2.51
C TYR A 166 12.42 2.18 -2.93
N PHE A 167 13.66 2.59 -2.67
CA PHE A 167 14.11 3.94 -3.00
C PHE A 167 14.17 4.19 -4.51
N GLU A 168 14.57 3.20 -5.30
CA GLU A 168 14.51 3.30 -6.77
C GLU A 168 13.08 3.49 -7.29
N TRP A 169 12.11 2.80 -6.69
CA TRP A 169 10.70 2.99 -7.03
C TRP A 169 10.18 4.35 -6.55
N ALA A 170 10.54 4.75 -5.35
CA ALA A 170 10.12 6.02 -4.76
C ALA A 170 10.57 7.22 -5.58
N ASP A 171 11.82 7.20 -6.04
CA ASP A 171 12.38 8.23 -6.91
C ASP A 171 11.66 8.29 -8.29
N LYS A 172 11.39 7.13 -8.88
CA LYS A 172 10.64 7.05 -10.16
C LYS A 172 9.17 7.46 -10.04
N SER A 173 8.61 7.37 -8.84
CA SER A 173 7.21 7.66 -8.55
C SER A 173 7.00 9.03 -7.93
N ASP A 174 8.03 9.86 -7.85
CA ASP A 174 8.00 11.19 -7.22
C ASP A 174 7.45 11.15 -5.78
N VAL A 175 7.79 10.10 -5.01
CA VAL A 175 7.37 9.97 -3.62
C VAL A 175 7.98 11.10 -2.80
N LEU A 176 7.13 11.90 -2.17
CA LEU A 176 7.57 12.97 -1.28
C LEU A 176 7.91 12.39 0.10
N TYR A 177 9.13 12.64 0.56
CA TYR A 177 9.51 12.26 1.92
C TYR A 177 8.61 12.97 2.94
N PHE A 178 8.01 12.21 3.83
CA PHE A 178 7.01 12.66 4.79
C PHE A 178 7.43 13.93 5.55
N GLN A 179 8.65 14.00 6.03
CA GLN A 179 9.16 15.18 6.75
C GLN A 179 9.16 16.45 5.88
N LYS A 180 9.53 16.33 4.60
CA LYS A 180 9.49 17.45 3.65
C LYS A 180 8.06 17.87 3.33
N MET A 181 7.18 16.90 3.11
CA MET A 181 5.76 17.13 2.88
C MET A 181 5.11 17.78 4.11
N TRP A 182 5.33 17.25 5.30
CA TRP A 182 4.79 17.77 6.56
C TRP A 182 5.24 19.19 6.85
N ASN A 183 6.52 19.51 6.62
CA ASN A 183 7.05 20.85 6.78
C ASN A 183 6.41 21.84 5.78
N THR A 184 6.20 21.41 4.53
CA THR A 184 5.53 22.22 3.49
C THR A 184 4.07 22.45 3.84
N TYR A 185 3.35 21.39 4.23
CA TYR A 185 1.95 21.48 4.68
C TYR A 185 1.79 22.43 5.87
N ASN A 186 2.60 22.29 6.91
CA ASN A 186 2.54 23.15 8.08
C ASN A 186 2.90 24.63 7.76
N LYS A 187 3.82 24.86 6.83
CA LYS A 187 4.17 26.21 6.36
C LYS A 187 2.99 26.86 5.63
N ASN A 188 2.30 26.13 4.78
CA ASN A 188 1.13 26.62 4.06
C ASN A 188 -0.05 26.82 4.99
N ARG A 189 -0.36 25.86 5.85
CA ARG A 189 -1.43 25.99 6.87
C ARG A 189 -1.26 27.20 7.78
N ARG A 190 -0.01 27.55 8.16
CA ARG A 190 0.25 28.76 8.96
C ARG A 190 0.01 30.06 8.17
N LYS A 191 0.19 30.05 6.85
CA LYS A 191 -0.16 31.19 5.98
C LYS A 191 -1.69 31.37 5.91
N ASP A 192 -2.41 30.30 5.62
CA ASP A 192 -3.86 30.32 5.51
C ASP A 192 -4.53 30.76 6.82
N PHE A 193 -4.00 30.34 7.97
CA PHE A 193 -4.49 30.77 9.29
C PHE A 193 -4.21 32.26 9.60
N LYS A 194 -3.12 32.81 9.07
CA LYS A 194 -2.82 34.25 9.21
C LYS A 194 -3.76 35.09 8.35
N GLU A 195 -4.03 34.69 7.12
CA GLU A 195 -4.94 35.38 6.21
C GLU A 195 -6.40 35.33 6.68
N TYR A 196 -6.80 34.23 7.34
CA TYR A 196 -8.16 34.11 7.93
C TYR A 196 -8.39 34.97 9.15
N LYS A 197 -7.35 35.35 9.91
CA LYS A 197 -7.43 36.23 11.07
C LYS A 197 -7.39 37.73 10.71
N THR A 198 -7.06 38.05 9.47
CA THR A 198 -6.96 39.45 8.98
C THR A 198 -8.14 39.86 8.11
N ARG A 199 -9.15 39.00 7.97
CA ARG A 199 -10.47 39.31 7.39
C ARG A 199 -11.54 39.33 8.47
#